data_ca78f2437bdb7c0e610aeb919c1116eb
#
_entry.id   ca78f2437bdb7c0e610aeb919c1116eb
#
_cell.length_a   1.000
_cell.length_b   1.000
_cell.length_c   1.000
_cell.angle_alpha   90.00
_cell.angle_beta   90.00
_cell.angle_gamma   90.00
#
_symmetry.space_group_name_H-M   'P 1'
#
loop_
_entity.id
_entity.type
_entity.pdbx_description
1 polymer ?
#
loop_
_entity_poly.entity_id
_entity_poly.type
_entity_poly.pdbx_seq_one_letter_code
_entity_poly.pdbx_strand_id
1 'polypeptide(L)'
;MPEGDSVLQLSNRLQFMAGREVTGCSVRVPRYATVHLEGMVCERVWPYGKHLFMQFDQTIVHTHLKMEGTWAIHYAGDRWRKPGHTARIVLQLANTPRDIEIVGHQLGFVDIYPADQYHQRIAH
;
A
#
# COMPACT_ATOMS: atom_id res chain seq x y z
N MET A 1 -8.21 17.42 1.62
CA MET A 1 -8.76 16.22 2.26
C MET A 1 -9.01 15.15 1.21
N PRO A 2 -8.50 13.94 1.40
CA PRO A 2 -8.78 12.87 0.43
C PRO A 2 -10.26 12.49 0.43
N GLU A 3 -10.79 12.39 -0.78
CA GLU A 3 -12.16 11.97 -1.02
C GLU A 3 -12.16 10.77 -1.95
N GLY A 4 -13.34 10.25 -2.29
CA GLY A 4 -13.45 9.11 -3.18
C GLY A 4 -12.72 9.31 -4.49
N ASP A 5 -12.83 10.51 -5.08
CA ASP A 5 -12.16 10.82 -6.34
C ASP A 5 -10.64 10.79 -6.20
N SER A 6 -10.11 11.29 -5.07
CA SER A 6 -8.67 11.26 -4.81
C SER A 6 -8.15 9.84 -4.67
N VAL A 7 -8.94 8.96 -4.03
CA VAL A 7 -8.57 7.55 -3.88
C VAL A 7 -8.63 6.85 -5.22
N LEU A 8 -9.63 7.16 -6.05
CA LEU A 8 -9.72 6.60 -7.39
C LEU A 8 -8.51 6.99 -8.24
N GLN A 9 -8.13 8.27 -8.22
CA GLN A 9 -6.96 8.74 -8.95
C GLN A 9 -5.68 8.07 -8.44
N LEU A 10 -5.55 7.92 -7.14
CA LEU A 10 -4.40 7.24 -6.54
C LEU A 10 -4.36 5.78 -6.98
N SER A 11 -5.50 5.09 -6.92
CA SER A 11 -5.59 3.71 -7.36
C SER A 11 -5.17 3.57 -8.82
N ASN A 12 -5.60 4.50 -9.68
CA ASN A 12 -5.21 4.48 -11.09
C ASN A 12 -3.70 4.64 -11.26
N ARG A 13 -3.08 5.51 -10.45
CA ARG A 13 -1.63 5.71 -10.48
C ARG A 13 -0.86 4.48 -9.99
N LEU A 14 -1.47 3.65 -9.17
CA LEU A 14 -0.82 2.48 -8.58
C LEU A 14 -1.09 1.19 -9.35
N GLN A 15 -1.82 1.25 -10.46
CA GLN A 15 -2.11 0.03 -11.25
C GLN A 15 -0.87 -0.66 -11.78
N PHE A 16 0.25 0.05 -11.92
CA PHE A 16 1.50 -0.54 -12.36
C PHE A 16 2.01 -1.63 -11.41
N MET A 17 1.54 -1.62 -10.16
CA MET A 17 1.97 -2.61 -9.15
C MET A 17 1.56 -4.03 -9.53
N ALA A 18 0.47 -4.19 -10.26
CA ALA A 18 -0.07 -5.51 -10.58
C ALA A 18 0.95 -6.32 -11.37
N GLY A 19 1.20 -7.55 -10.91
CA GLY A 19 2.16 -8.45 -11.53
C GLY A 19 3.59 -8.31 -11.02
N ARG A 20 3.87 -7.34 -10.16
CA ARG A 20 5.23 -7.13 -9.64
C ARG A 20 5.41 -7.83 -8.30
N GLU A 21 6.60 -8.42 -8.14
CA GLU A 21 6.96 -9.07 -6.87
C GLU A 21 7.43 -8.03 -5.86
N VAL A 22 7.07 -8.23 -4.60
CA VAL A 22 7.56 -7.40 -3.50
C VAL A 22 8.97 -7.84 -3.16
N THR A 23 9.94 -6.92 -3.28
CA THR A 23 11.35 -7.19 -3.00
C THR A 23 11.77 -6.64 -1.64
N GLY A 24 10.99 -5.75 -1.07
CA GLY A 24 11.25 -5.22 0.27
C GLY A 24 9.96 -4.76 0.91
N CYS A 25 9.86 -4.91 2.23
CA CYS A 25 8.66 -4.56 2.98
C CYS A 25 9.03 -4.10 4.38
N SER A 26 8.47 -2.97 4.79
CA SER A 26 8.56 -2.49 6.17
C SER A 26 7.19 -1.95 6.57
N VAL A 27 6.52 -2.65 7.48
CA VAL A 27 5.25 -2.18 8.03
C VAL A 27 5.53 -1.60 9.40
N ARG A 28 5.29 -0.30 9.53
CA ARG A 28 5.65 0.46 10.74
C ARG A 28 4.44 0.77 11.60
N VAL A 29 3.41 -0.06 11.50
CA VAL A 29 2.24 -0.03 12.36
C VAL A 29 2.42 -1.14 13.39
N PRO A 30 2.41 -0.85 14.71
CA PRO A 30 2.77 -1.85 15.72
C PRO A 30 2.02 -3.16 15.59
N ARG A 31 0.72 -3.11 15.30
CA ARG A 31 -0.10 -4.31 15.18
C ARG A 31 0.40 -5.25 14.07
N TYR A 32 1.02 -4.68 13.03
CA TYR A 32 1.45 -5.44 11.85
C TYR A 32 2.97 -5.38 11.62
N ALA A 33 3.72 -5.01 12.63
CA ALA A 33 5.16 -4.76 12.47
C ALA A 33 5.95 -6.02 12.05
N THR A 34 5.39 -7.19 12.27
CA THR A 34 6.03 -8.45 11.89
C THR A 34 5.55 -9.01 10.56
N VAL A 35 4.67 -8.30 9.87
CA VAL A 35 4.18 -8.76 8.57
C VAL A 35 5.28 -8.64 7.53
N HIS A 36 5.48 -9.70 6.76
CA HIS A 36 6.45 -9.74 5.68
C HIS A 36 5.74 -10.09 4.37
N LEU A 37 5.81 -9.19 3.41
CA LEU A 37 5.19 -9.39 2.09
C LEU A 37 6.23 -9.72 1.02
N GLU A 38 7.52 -9.76 1.38
CA GLU A 38 8.59 -10.04 0.43
C GLU A 38 8.37 -11.41 -0.24
N GLY A 39 8.55 -11.44 -1.55
CA GLY A 39 8.33 -12.64 -2.34
C GLY A 39 6.91 -12.80 -2.86
N MET A 40 5.96 -12.06 -2.31
CA MET A 40 4.58 -12.08 -2.80
C MET A 40 4.46 -11.22 -4.05
N VAL A 41 3.50 -11.56 -4.91
CA VAL A 41 3.22 -10.80 -6.14
C VAL A 41 1.96 -9.99 -5.93
N CYS A 42 2.02 -8.71 -6.31
CA CYS A 42 0.83 -7.88 -6.28
C CYS A 42 -0.16 -8.38 -7.34
N GLU A 43 -1.35 -8.78 -6.90
CA GLU A 43 -2.38 -9.29 -7.79
C GLU A 43 -3.23 -8.16 -8.34
N ARG A 44 -3.57 -7.20 -7.51
CA ARG A 44 -4.40 -6.06 -7.93
C ARG A 44 -4.40 -4.95 -6.88
N VAL A 45 -4.76 -3.76 -7.35
CA VAL A 45 -4.99 -2.57 -6.52
C VAL A 45 -6.34 -2.01 -6.92
N TRP A 46 -7.22 -1.72 -5.94
CA TRP A 46 -8.54 -1.18 -6.29
C TRP A 46 -9.07 -0.28 -5.17
N PRO A 47 -9.92 0.69 -5.56
CA PRO A 47 -10.58 1.54 -4.57
C PRO A 47 -11.94 0.96 -4.19
N TYR A 48 -12.42 1.30 -3.01
CA TYR A 48 -13.81 1.06 -2.60
C TYR A 48 -14.21 2.25 -1.72
N GLY A 49 -14.98 3.17 -2.28
CA GLY A 49 -15.25 4.43 -1.61
C GLY A 49 -13.96 5.20 -1.35
N LYS A 50 -13.71 5.53 -0.09
CA LYS A 50 -12.50 6.25 0.32
C LYS A 50 -11.38 5.33 0.77
N HIS A 51 -11.57 4.01 0.59
CA HIS A 51 -10.60 3.00 1.00
C HIS A 51 -9.81 2.53 -0.19
N LEU A 52 -8.54 2.20 0.06
CA LEU A 52 -7.65 1.63 -0.95
C LEU A 52 -7.27 0.23 -0.52
N PHE A 53 -7.39 -0.72 -1.44
CA PHE A 53 -7.05 -2.11 -1.22
C PHE A 53 -5.93 -2.55 -2.16
N MET A 54 -5.01 -3.33 -1.64
CA MET A 54 -3.96 -3.97 -2.42
C MET A 54 -3.96 -5.45 -2.05
N GLN A 55 -3.85 -6.33 -3.04
CA GLN A 55 -3.75 -7.77 -2.77
C GLN A 55 -2.38 -8.28 -3.19
N PHE A 56 -1.69 -8.92 -2.27
CA PHE A 56 -0.39 -9.57 -2.50
C PHE A 56 -0.58 -11.06 -2.24
N ASP A 57 -0.54 -11.88 -3.31
CA ASP A 57 -0.90 -13.31 -3.25
C ASP A 57 -2.26 -13.45 -2.56
N GLN A 58 -2.32 -14.06 -1.39
CA GLN A 58 -3.56 -14.27 -0.64
C GLN A 58 -3.71 -13.32 0.55
N THR A 59 -3.00 -12.19 0.52
CA THR A 59 -3.01 -11.21 1.61
C THR A 59 -3.53 -9.87 1.11
N ILE A 60 -4.47 -9.29 1.86
CA ILE A 60 -5.01 -7.95 1.57
C ILE A 60 -4.35 -6.94 2.48
N VAL A 61 -3.94 -5.82 1.89
CA VAL A 61 -3.54 -4.62 2.64
C VAL A 61 -4.62 -3.56 2.38
N HIS A 62 -5.33 -3.20 3.45
CA HIS A 62 -6.43 -2.24 3.39
C HIS A 62 -6.01 -0.97 4.10
N THR A 63 -6.10 0.17 3.41
CA THR A 63 -5.72 1.46 4.00
C THR A 63 -6.82 2.49 3.74
N HIS A 64 -6.89 3.47 4.62
CA HIS A 64 -7.72 4.65 4.46
C HIS A 64 -6.84 5.86 4.71
N LEU A 65 -6.82 6.78 3.74
CA LEU A 65 -5.94 7.96 3.85
C LEU A 65 -6.39 8.95 4.90
N LYS A 66 -7.70 9.05 5.11
CA LYS A 66 -8.30 10.05 5.98
C LYS A 66 -7.88 11.46 5.56
N MET A 67 -7.46 12.31 6.50
CA MET A 67 -7.19 13.71 6.20
C MET A 67 -5.80 13.94 5.63
N GLU A 68 -4.81 13.19 6.08
CA GLU A 68 -3.41 13.51 5.82
C GLU A 68 -2.64 12.41 5.12
N GLY A 69 -3.24 11.22 4.96
CA GLY A 69 -2.55 10.10 4.36
C GLY A 69 -2.27 10.31 2.88
N THR A 70 -1.15 9.77 2.45
CA THR A 70 -0.77 9.79 1.04
C THR A 70 0.15 8.63 0.73
N TRP A 71 0.23 8.26 -0.55
CA TRP A 71 1.18 7.29 -1.07
C TRP A 71 2.14 7.99 -2.01
N ALA A 72 3.43 7.88 -1.73
CA ALA A 72 4.48 8.42 -2.57
C ALA A 72 5.07 7.30 -3.43
N ILE A 73 5.42 7.63 -4.66
CA ILE A 73 5.98 6.69 -5.63
C ILE A 73 7.34 7.24 -6.07
N HIS A 74 8.39 6.42 -5.92
CA HIS A 74 9.72 6.80 -6.39
C HIS A 74 10.55 5.53 -6.58
N TYR A 75 11.79 5.69 -7.05
CA TYR A 75 12.70 4.56 -7.18
C TYR A 75 13.36 4.26 -5.83
N ALA A 76 13.67 2.98 -5.61
CA ALA A 76 14.39 2.57 -4.42
C ALA A 76 15.74 3.31 -4.36
N GLY A 77 16.06 3.83 -3.17
CA GLY A 77 17.26 4.62 -2.97
C GLY A 77 17.09 6.11 -3.14
N ASP A 78 16.00 6.56 -3.73
CA ASP A 78 15.71 7.97 -3.84
C ASP A 78 15.41 8.57 -2.47
N ARG A 79 15.73 9.85 -2.32
CA ARG A 79 15.44 10.58 -1.10
C ARG A 79 13.93 10.81 -0.99
N TRP A 80 13.37 10.52 0.19
CA TRP A 80 11.95 10.78 0.43
C TRP A 80 11.70 12.28 0.58
N ARG A 81 10.58 12.73 0.03
CA ARG A 81 10.16 14.14 0.17
C ARG A 81 9.53 14.40 1.53
N LYS A 82 8.89 13.39 2.12
CA LYS A 82 8.25 13.51 3.42
C LYS A 82 9.13 12.92 4.51
N PRO A 83 8.97 13.38 5.77
CA PRO A 83 9.78 12.86 6.88
C PRO A 83 9.58 11.35 7.06
N GLY A 84 10.68 10.66 7.37
CA GLY A 84 10.64 9.19 7.53
C GLY A 84 9.73 8.73 8.65
N HIS A 85 9.58 9.53 9.72
CA HIS A 85 8.73 9.12 10.85
C HIS A 85 7.24 9.08 10.50
N THR A 86 6.83 9.67 9.37
CA THR A 86 5.45 9.62 8.93
C THR A 86 5.12 8.36 8.14
N ALA A 87 6.13 7.58 7.73
CA ALA A 87 5.92 6.37 6.96
C ALA A 87 5.25 5.29 7.81
N ARG A 88 4.22 4.66 7.26
CA ARG A 88 3.52 3.55 7.92
C ARG A 88 3.75 2.24 7.19
N ILE A 89 3.86 2.28 5.87
CA ILE A 89 4.14 1.12 5.04
C ILE A 89 5.15 1.52 3.99
N VAL A 90 6.22 0.73 3.84
CA VAL A 90 7.22 0.91 2.79
C VAL A 90 7.30 -0.38 2.00
N LEU A 91 7.06 -0.34 0.71
CA LEU A 91 7.12 -1.51 -0.16
C LEU A 91 8.05 -1.21 -1.32
N GLN A 92 8.93 -2.17 -1.63
CA GLN A 92 9.76 -2.13 -2.82
C GLN A 92 9.27 -3.22 -3.77
N LEU A 93 9.15 -2.87 -5.05
CA LEU A 93 8.59 -3.73 -6.07
C LEU A 93 9.62 -3.95 -7.16
N ALA A 94 9.71 -5.19 -7.65
CA ALA A 94 10.66 -5.55 -8.69
C ALA A 94 10.48 -4.67 -9.92
N ASN A 95 11.58 -4.11 -10.41
CA ASN A 95 11.62 -3.28 -11.60
C ASN A 95 13.06 -3.18 -12.08
N THR A 96 13.25 -2.92 -13.37
CA THR A 96 14.56 -2.75 -13.97
C THR A 96 14.64 -1.36 -14.60
N PRO A 97 15.73 -0.60 -14.38
CA PRO A 97 17.00 -0.95 -13.75
C PRO A 97 16.98 -0.85 -12.22
N ARG A 98 16.01 -0.19 -11.61
CA ARG A 98 15.90 -0.08 -10.16
C ARG A 98 14.50 -0.44 -9.72
N ASP A 99 14.40 -1.06 -8.55
CA ASP A 99 13.10 -1.34 -7.95
C ASP A 99 12.33 -0.03 -7.74
N ILE A 100 11.00 -0.13 -7.80
CA ILE A 100 10.11 0.98 -7.48
C ILE A 100 9.78 0.88 -5.99
N GLU A 101 9.81 2.01 -5.30
CA GLU A 101 9.44 2.07 -3.88
C GLU A 101 8.18 2.89 -3.72
N ILE A 102 7.22 2.34 -2.99
CA ILE A 102 6.02 3.09 -2.62
C ILE A 102 5.97 3.22 -1.11
N VAL A 103 5.59 4.39 -0.63
CA VAL A 103 5.58 4.68 0.80
C VAL A 103 4.23 5.29 1.17
N GLY A 104 3.53 4.65 2.09
CA GLY A 104 2.30 5.19 2.66
C GLY A 104 2.63 6.03 3.88
N HIS A 105 2.43 7.35 3.77
CA HIS A 105 2.70 8.30 4.83
C HIS A 105 1.42 8.70 5.55
N GLN A 106 1.48 8.77 6.86
CA GLN A 106 0.38 9.28 7.70
C GLN A 106 -0.96 8.61 7.40
N LEU A 107 -0.92 7.31 7.08
CA LEU A 107 -2.14 6.55 6.81
C LEU A 107 -2.99 6.52 8.08
N GLY A 108 -4.25 6.92 7.95
CA GLY A 108 -5.15 7.00 9.10
C GLY A 108 -5.68 5.65 9.55
N PHE A 109 -5.60 4.64 8.69
CA PHE A 109 -6.06 3.30 8.99
C PHE A 109 -5.27 2.30 8.15
N VAL A 110 -4.81 1.22 8.78
CA VAL A 110 -4.13 0.11 8.13
C VAL A 110 -4.68 -1.19 8.70
N ASP A 111 -5.10 -2.09 7.81
CA ASP A 111 -5.49 -3.45 8.20
C ASP A 111 -4.90 -4.43 7.20
N ILE A 112 -4.40 -5.56 7.69
CA ILE A 112 -3.77 -6.57 6.86
C ILE A 112 -4.36 -7.91 7.27
N TYR A 113 -4.92 -8.66 6.28
CA TYR A 113 -5.64 -9.89 6.58
C TYR A 113 -5.66 -10.82 5.37
N PRO A 114 -5.98 -12.12 5.58
CA PRO A 114 -6.10 -13.05 4.45
C PRO A 114 -7.22 -12.64 3.48
N ALA A 115 -6.98 -12.84 2.20
CA ALA A 115 -7.90 -12.41 1.14
C ALA A 115 -9.29 -13.04 1.27
N ASP A 116 -9.39 -14.25 1.84
CA ASP A 116 -10.67 -14.91 2.01
C ASP A 116 -11.58 -14.22 3.03
N GLN A 117 -11.07 -13.28 3.80
CA GLN A 117 -11.85 -12.49 4.74
C GLN A 117 -12.36 -11.17 4.16
N TYR A 118 -12.02 -10.87 2.90
CA TYR A 118 -12.32 -9.57 2.32
C TYR A 118 -13.80 -9.20 2.41
N HIS A 119 -14.67 -10.10 1.95
CA HIS A 119 -16.12 -9.81 1.92
C HIS A 119 -16.68 -9.60 3.33
N GLN A 120 -16.18 -10.33 4.30
CA GLN A 120 -16.60 -10.14 5.69
C GLN A 120 -16.16 -8.78 6.23
N ARG A 121 -14.96 -8.35 5.85
CA ARG A 121 -14.40 -7.09 6.35
C ARG A 121 -15.10 -5.87 5.79
N ILE A 122 -15.45 -5.88 4.51
CA ILE A 122 -16.11 -4.73 3.88
C ILE A 122 -17.62 -4.69 4.13
N ALA A 123 -18.21 -5.76 4.64
CA ALA A 123 -19.64 -5.81 4.91
C ALA A 123 -20.06 -4.99 6.14
N HIS A 124 -19.12 -4.44 6.87
CA HIS A 124 -19.40 -3.68 8.10
C HIS A 124 -19.24 -2.17 7.91
#